data_9d1c61467be24e998651c5f11d4c4b84
#
_entry.id   9d1c61467be24e998651c5f11d4c4b84
#
_cell.length_a   1.000
_cell.length_b   1.000
_cell.length_c   1.000
_cell.angle_alpha   90.00
_cell.angle_beta   90.00
_cell.angle_gamma   90.00
#
_symmetry.space_group_name_H-M   'P 1'
#
loop_
_entity.id
_entity.type
_entity.pdbx_description
1 polymer ?
#
loop_
_entity_poly.entity_id
_entity_poly.type
_entity_poly.pdbx_seq_one_letter_code
_entity_poly.pdbx_strand_id
1 'polypeptide(L)'
;MSEVSSWEQGWDMEFLEKIYERGRKTKKKILLSEPHDERVLRAIESILKSGICVPVLIGDPEEANGVAKKQGIDLKGLEIIDNKKSKDLDKYVALYCEKRKHKKINSEEALKIITGNPVFYASLMVSAGDADGSVAGASTTTRDVAKAAIYCIGPAENIKTVSSSSVVILGDKTLGSSGIFIYADAGIVPDPTADELAD
;
A
#
# COMPACT_ATOMS: atom_id res chain seq x y z
N MET A 1 19.52 -20.14 -12.66
CA MET A 1 20.07 -19.41 -11.51
C MET A 1 19.81 -17.94 -11.82
N SER A 2 18.79 -17.32 -11.20
CA SER A 2 18.50 -15.89 -11.37
C SER A 2 19.61 -15.11 -10.65
N GLU A 3 20.23 -14.16 -11.34
CA GLU A 3 21.15 -13.21 -10.72
C GLU A 3 20.42 -12.47 -9.60
N VAL A 4 20.85 -12.70 -8.37
CA VAL A 4 20.43 -11.93 -7.20
C VAL A 4 20.94 -10.51 -7.43
N SER A 5 20.05 -9.53 -7.47
CA SER A 5 20.42 -8.15 -7.74
C SER A 5 21.38 -7.63 -6.67
N SER A 6 22.31 -6.73 -7.03
CA SER A 6 23.41 -6.26 -6.18
C SER A 6 22.98 -5.62 -4.85
N TRP A 7 21.72 -5.20 -4.71
CA TRP A 7 21.16 -4.65 -3.48
C TRP A 7 20.68 -5.72 -2.48
N GLU A 8 20.55 -6.99 -2.90
CA GLU A 8 20.18 -8.09 -2.01
C GLU A 8 21.38 -8.65 -1.21
N GLN A 9 22.60 -8.30 -1.55
CA GLN A 9 23.82 -8.87 -0.96
C GLN A 9 24.15 -8.43 0.48
N GLY A 10 23.39 -7.53 1.08
CA GLY A 10 23.61 -7.02 2.45
C GLY A 10 22.49 -7.27 3.45
N TRP A 11 21.40 -7.93 3.03
CA TRP A 11 20.20 -8.09 3.87
C TRP A 11 20.28 -9.33 4.75
N ASP A 12 19.64 -9.26 5.91
CA ASP A 12 19.39 -10.47 6.71
C ASP A 12 18.35 -11.35 5.99
N MET A 13 18.82 -12.23 5.13
CA MET A 13 17.98 -13.15 4.37
C MET A 13 17.11 -14.01 5.27
N GLU A 14 17.57 -14.35 6.48
CA GLU A 14 16.77 -15.13 7.42
C GLU A 14 15.55 -14.35 7.93
N PHE A 15 15.70 -13.05 8.22
CA PHE A 15 14.58 -12.21 8.65
C PHE A 15 13.56 -12.03 7.53
N LEU A 16 14.02 -11.72 6.32
CA LEU A 16 13.14 -11.52 5.17
C LEU A 16 12.41 -12.82 4.79
N GLU A 17 13.11 -13.97 4.83
CA GLU A 17 12.48 -15.25 4.51
C GLU A 17 11.37 -15.61 5.51
N LYS A 18 11.55 -15.32 6.80
CA LYS A 18 10.48 -15.47 7.81
C LYS A 18 9.25 -14.63 7.48
N ILE A 19 9.45 -13.38 6.99
CA ILE A 19 8.36 -12.52 6.55
C ILE A 19 7.67 -13.10 5.31
N TYR A 20 8.43 -13.55 4.33
CA TYR A 20 7.91 -14.16 3.11
C TYR A 20 7.12 -15.44 3.39
N GLU A 21 7.64 -16.32 4.25
CA GLU A 21 6.94 -17.52 4.67
C GLU A 21 5.60 -17.20 5.36
N ARG A 22 5.59 -16.19 6.23
CA ARG A 22 4.36 -15.72 6.88
C ARG A 22 3.38 -15.18 5.85
N GLY A 23 3.84 -14.40 4.89
CA GLY A 23 3.04 -13.88 3.78
C GLY A 23 2.40 -15.00 2.97
N ARG A 24 3.20 -15.99 2.54
CA ARG A 24 2.72 -17.17 1.78
C ARG A 24 1.65 -17.98 2.53
N LYS A 25 1.76 -18.07 3.87
CA LYS A 25 0.78 -18.80 4.70
C LYS A 25 -0.53 -18.02 4.86
N THR A 26 -0.47 -16.71 5.02
CA THR A 26 -1.67 -15.88 5.29
C THR A 26 -2.41 -15.45 4.03
N LYS A 27 -1.73 -15.38 2.90
CA LYS A 27 -2.27 -14.99 1.58
C LYS A 27 -3.17 -13.75 1.63
N LYS A 28 -2.67 -12.70 2.28
CA LYS A 28 -3.41 -11.44 2.41
C LYS A 28 -3.63 -10.78 1.05
N LYS A 29 -4.82 -10.18 0.87
CA LYS A 29 -5.14 -9.39 -0.31
C LYS A 29 -4.57 -7.99 -0.16
N ILE A 30 -3.60 -7.64 -1.00
CA ILE A 30 -2.89 -6.36 -0.97
C ILE A 30 -3.16 -5.59 -2.26
N LEU A 31 -3.63 -4.35 -2.09
CA LEU A 31 -3.95 -3.45 -3.19
C LEU A 31 -2.73 -2.60 -3.57
N LEU A 32 -2.52 -2.44 -4.87
CA LEU A 32 -1.53 -1.51 -5.44
C LEU A 32 -2.28 -0.55 -6.36
N SER A 33 -1.96 0.74 -6.35
CA SER A 33 -2.84 1.75 -6.94
C SER A 33 -2.14 2.72 -7.90
N GLU A 34 -1.06 2.30 -8.53
CA GLU A 34 -0.29 3.13 -9.46
C GLU A 34 -0.01 2.34 -10.75
N PRO A 35 -1.06 2.14 -11.62
CA PRO A 35 -1.00 1.27 -12.79
C PRO A 35 -0.05 1.76 -13.89
N HIS A 36 0.29 3.05 -13.87
CA HIS A 36 1.21 3.70 -14.81
C HIS A 36 2.69 3.56 -14.42
N ASP A 37 2.99 3.15 -13.18
CA ASP A 37 4.36 3.05 -12.69
C ASP A 37 4.96 1.66 -12.95
N GLU A 38 6.01 1.62 -13.78
CA GLU A 38 6.73 0.38 -14.11
C GLU A 38 7.24 -0.36 -12.88
N ARG A 39 7.70 0.35 -11.84
CA ARG A 39 8.23 -0.25 -10.61
C ARG A 39 7.14 -1.04 -9.87
N VAL A 40 5.92 -0.51 -9.85
CA VAL A 40 4.76 -1.16 -9.24
C VAL A 40 4.39 -2.43 -10.02
N LEU A 41 4.37 -2.36 -11.36
CA LEU A 41 4.05 -3.53 -12.18
C LEU A 41 5.13 -4.62 -12.08
N ARG A 42 6.41 -4.28 -12.02
CA ARG A 42 7.51 -5.24 -11.76
C ARG A 42 7.41 -5.87 -10.37
N ALA A 43 7.05 -5.08 -9.36
CA ALA A 43 6.79 -5.60 -8.02
C ALA A 43 5.63 -6.61 -8.02
N ILE A 44 4.53 -6.30 -8.71
CA ILE A 44 3.40 -7.21 -8.89
C ILE A 44 3.82 -8.52 -9.55
N GLU A 45 4.59 -8.46 -10.64
CA GLU A 45 5.12 -9.66 -11.31
C GLU A 45 5.93 -10.53 -10.34
N SER A 46 6.79 -9.91 -9.52
CA SER A 46 7.57 -10.61 -8.49
C SER A 46 6.68 -11.20 -7.40
N ILE A 47 5.65 -10.49 -6.97
CA ILE A 47 4.67 -10.97 -5.98
C ILE A 47 3.90 -12.18 -6.52
N LEU A 48 3.43 -12.12 -7.76
CA LEU A 48 2.74 -13.23 -8.42
C LEU A 48 3.61 -14.48 -8.49
N LYS A 49 4.92 -14.32 -8.81
CA LYS A 49 5.88 -15.43 -8.85
C LYS A 49 6.19 -15.99 -7.46
N SER A 50 6.33 -15.14 -6.44
CA SER A 50 6.72 -15.56 -5.08
C SER A 50 5.55 -16.02 -4.22
N GLY A 51 4.32 -15.61 -4.55
CA GLY A 51 3.09 -15.98 -3.84
C GLY A 51 3.00 -15.47 -2.41
N ILE A 52 3.70 -14.39 -2.06
CA ILE A 52 3.73 -13.81 -0.69
C ILE A 52 2.43 -13.16 -0.28
N CYS A 53 1.62 -12.70 -1.24
CA CYS A 53 0.27 -12.20 -1.01
C CYS A 53 -0.56 -12.37 -2.29
N VAL A 54 -1.83 -11.98 -2.25
CA VAL A 54 -2.70 -11.86 -3.42
C VAL A 54 -2.71 -10.39 -3.85
N PRO A 55 -1.97 -10.01 -4.89
CA PRO A 55 -1.95 -8.63 -5.37
C PRO A 55 -3.21 -8.32 -6.17
N VAL A 56 -3.76 -7.11 -5.99
CA VAL A 56 -4.82 -6.56 -6.82
C VAL A 56 -4.42 -5.15 -7.23
N LEU A 57 -4.46 -4.85 -8.51
CA LEU A 57 -4.14 -3.53 -9.03
C LEU A 57 -5.42 -2.68 -9.14
N ILE A 58 -5.38 -1.47 -8.60
CA ILE A 58 -6.47 -0.51 -8.72
C ILE A 58 -6.08 0.56 -9.73
N GLY A 59 -6.91 0.75 -10.74
CA GLY A 59 -6.73 1.77 -11.77
C GLY A 59 -7.12 1.29 -13.16
N ASP A 60 -6.72 2.03 -14.19
CA ASP A 60 -7.11 1.76 -15.58
C ASP A 60 -6.40 0.51 -16.12
N PRO A 61 -7.16 -0.54 -16.52
CA PRO A 61 -6.57 -1.77 -17.08
C PRO A 61 -5.83 -1.54 -18.40
N GLU A 62 -6.28 -0.60 -19.22
CA GLU A 62 -5.64 -0.30 -20.51
C GLU A 62 -4.28 0.35 -20.30
N GLU A 63 -4.18 1.27 -19.33
CA GLU A 63 -2.93 1.90 -18.92
C GLU A 63 -1.94 0.87 -18.39
N ALA A 64 -2.37 0.02 -17.45
CA ALA A 64 -1.52 -1.04 -16.87
C ALA A 64 -0.99 -2.01 -17.94
N ASN A 65 -1.88 -2.52 -18.79
CA ASN A 65 -1.51 -3.43 -19.87
C ASN A 65 -0.59 -2.77 -20.90
N GLY A 66 -0.80 -1.47 -21.18
CA GLY A 66 0.05 -0.69 -22.08
C GLY A 66 1.48 -0.56 -21.58
N VAL A 67 1.66 -0.25 -20.29
CA VAL A 67 2.99 -0.18 -19.63
C VAL A 67 3.62 -1.57 -19.58
N ALA A 68 2.88 -2.58 -19.11
CA ALA A 68 3.36 -3.95 -19.02
C ALA A 68 3.88 -4.48 -20.37
N LYS A 69 3.12 -4.26 -21.45
CA LYS A 69 3.53 -4.66 -22.81
C LYS A 69 4.82 -3.98 -23.27
N LYS A 70 4.96 -2.67 -23.01
CA LYS A 70 6.18 -1.91 -23.36
C LYS A 70 7.41 -2.41 -22.62
N GLN A 71 7.23 -2.83 -21.39
CA GLN A 71 8.30 -3.19 -20.47
C GLN A 71 8.56 -4.70 -20.37
N GLY A 72 7.78 -5.51 -21.10
CA GLY A 72 7.91 -6.97 -21.07
C GLY A 72 7.55 -7.59 -19.72
N ILE A 73 6.60 -6.99 -18.99
CA ILE A 73 6.14 -7.45 -17.67
C ILE A 73 4.97 -8.39 -17.85
N ASP A 74 5.00 -9.54 -17.19
CA ASP A 74 3.90 -10.51 -17.21
C ASP A 74 2.92 -10.26 -16.06
N LEU A 75 1.70 -9.83 -16.40
CA LEU A 75 0.59 -9.61 -15.47
C LEU A 75 -0.44 -10.74 -15.47
N LYS A 76 -0.08 -11.92 -16.01
CA LYS A 76 -1.01 -13.04 -16.09
C LYS A 76 -1.47 -13.49 -14.70
N GLY A 77 -2.79 -13.52 -14.51
CA GLY A 77 -3.41 -13.89 -13.23
C GLY A 77 -3.62 -12.73 -12.26
N LEU A 78 -3.20 -11.50 -12.62
CA LEU A 78 -3.49 -10.31 -11.84
C LEU A 78 -4.96 -9.89 -11.97
N GLU A 79 -5.62 -9.65 -10.85
CA GLU A 79 -6.90 -8.94 -10.79
C GLU A 79 -6.63 -7.44 -10.93
N ILE A 80 -7.30 -6.77 -11.89
CA ILE A 80 -7.25 -5.31 -12.08
C ILE A 80 -8.68 -4.77 -11.91
N ILE A 81 -8.83 -3.81 -10.99
CA ILE A 81 -10.12 -3.16 -10.72
C ILE A 81 -10.05 -1.72 -11.22
N ASP A 82 -10.84 -1.40 -12.24
CA ASP A 82 -11.02 -0.04 -12.71
C ASP A 82 -11.86 0.75 -11.69
N ASN A 83 -11.21 1.64 -10.95
CA ASN A 83 -11.86 2.48 -9.94
C ASN A 83 -12.90 3.45 -10.51
N LYS A 84 -12.93 3.65 -11.83
CA LYS A 84 -13.94 4.50 -12.50
C LYS A 84 -15.17 3.72 -12.96
N LYS A 85 -15.03 2.40 -13.17
CA LYS A 85 -16.09 1.53 -13.73
C LYS A 85 -16.48 0.39 -12.79
N SER A 86 -16.00 0.42 -11.55
CA SER A 86 -16.31 -0.63 -10.58
C SER A 86 -17.80 -0.65 -10.24
N LYS A 87 -18.33 -1.87 -10.14
CA LYS A 87 -19.71 -2.12 -9.66
C LYS A 87 -19.94 -1.69 -8.20
N ASP A 88 -18.87 -1.57 -7.42
CA ASP A 88 -18.90 -1.24 -6.00
C ASP A 88 -18.71 0.26 -5.73
N LEU A 89 -18.70 1.11 -6.78
CA LEU A 89 -18.52 2.56 -6.64
C LEU A 89 -19.52 3.19 -5.67
N ASP A 90 -20.81 2.88 -5.80
CA ASP A 90 -21.86 3.45 -4.93
C ASP A 90 -21.63 3.09 -3.46
N LYS A 91 -21.18 1.85 -3.19
CA LYS A 91 -20.80 1.40 -1.85
C LYS A 91 -19.68 2.28 -1.26
N TYR A 92 -18.64 2.54 -2.03
CA TYR A 92 -17.49 3.32 -1.55
C TYR A 92 -17.79 4.83 -1.50
N VAL A 93 -18.64 5.34 -2.38
CA VAL A 93 -19.14 6.72 -2.30
C VAL A 93 -19.91 6.92 -1.00
N ALA A 94 -20.85 6.03 -0.67
CA ALA A 94 -21.62 6.09 0.57
C ALA A 94 -20.70 5.99 1.79
N LEU A 95 -19.73 5.07 1.79
CA LEU A 95 -18.76 4.91 2.88
C LEU A 95 -17.91 6.18 3.07
N TYR A 96 -17.44 6.79 1.99
CA TYR A 96 -16.65 8.01 2.06
C TYR A 96 -17.47 9.18 2.61
N CYS A 97 -18.71 9.36 2.15
CA CYS A 97 -19.62 10.38 2.67
C CYS A 97 -19.86 10.21 4.17
N GLU A 98 -20.08 8.98 4.65
CA GLU A 98 -20.27 8.69 6.07
C GLU A 98 -19.01 9.04 6.89
N LYS A 99 -17.84 8.61 6.45
CA LYS A 99 -16.56 8.93 7.12
C LYS A 99 -16.27 10.43 7.15
N ARG A 100 -16.71 11.15 6.13
CA ARG A 100 -16.48 12.59 5.97
C ARG A 100 -17.70 13.47 6.26
N LYS A 101 -18.75 12.93 6.92
CA LYS A 101 -19.99 13.64 7.23
C LYS A 101 -19.80 14.99 7.92
N HIS A 102 -18.76 15.10 8.76
CA HIS A 102 -18.40 16.37 9.43
C HIS A 102 -17.92 17.46 8.46
N LYS A 103 -17.51 17.10 7.24
CA LYS A 103 -17.15 18.03 6.16
C LYS A 103 -18.28 18.28 5.17
N LYS A 104 -19.45 17.64 5.35
CA LYS A 104 -20.65 17.77 4.51
C LYS A 104 -20.38 17.48 3.03
N ILE A 105 -19.48 16.53 2.74
CA ILE A 105 -19.16 16.09 1.38
C ILE A 105 -20.39 15.38 0.81
N ASN A 106 -20.82 15.80 -0.39
CA ASN A 106 -21.91 15.16 -1.11
C ASN A 106 -21.43 13.99 -1.99
N SER A 107 -22.36 13.20 -2.51
CA SER A 107 -22.04 12.01 -3.31
C SER A 107 -21.30 12.34 -4.61
N GLU A 108 -21.56 13.48 -5.23
CA GLU A 108 -20.90 13.91 -6.47
C GLU A 108 -19.41 14.24 -6.20
N GLU A 109 -19.14 14.97 -5.13
CA GLU A 109 -17.78 15.29 -4.68
C GLU A 109 -17.02 14.02 -4.30
N ALA A 110 -17.67 13.11 -3.55
CA ALA A 110 -17.10 11.82 -3.18
C ALA A 110 -16.74 10.99 -4.41
N LEU A 111 -17.66 10.90 -5.37
CA LEU A 111 -17.43 10.20 -6.62
C LEU A 111 -16.23 10.75 -7.41
N LYS A 112 -16.12 12.07 -7.52
CA LYS A 112 -14.97 12.73 -8.20
C LYS A 112 -13.64 12.39 -7.51
N ILE A 113 -13.61 12.38 -6.18
CA ILE A 113 -12.40 12.05 -5.42
C ILE A 113 -11.99 10.59 -5.65
N ILE A 114 -12.94 9.67 -5.54
CA ILE A 114 -12.70 8.23 -5.59
C ILE A 114 -12.31 7.79 -7.01
N THR A 115 -12.99 8.32 -8.03
CA THR A 115 -12.68 8.01 -9.43
C THR A 115 -11.43 8.74 -9.94
N GLY A 116 -11.13 9.91 -9.37
CA GLY A 116 -9.97 10.71 -9.73
C GLY A 116 -8.64 10.21 -9.15
N ASN A 117 -8.68 9.39 -8.07
CA ASN A 117 -7.46 8.91 -7.43
C ASN A 117 -7.63 7.46 -6.93
N PRO A 118 -6.96 6.48 -7.58
CA PRO A 118 -7.01 5.07 -7.21
C PRO A 118 -6.61 4.77 -5.75
N VAL A 119 -5.76 5.62 -5.14
CA VAL A 119 -5.33 5.45 -3.73
C VAL A 119 -6.52 5.61 -2.77
N PHE A 120 -7.44 6.55 -3.05
CA PHE A 120 -8.66 6.72 -2.26
C PHE A 120 -9.59 5.51 -2.38
N TYR A 121 -9.76 5.00 -3.61
CA TYR A 121 -10.55 3.80 -3.85
C TYR A 121 -9.97 2.59 -3.10
N ALA A 122 -8.65 2.36 -3.20
CA ALA A 122 -7.96 1.30 -2.49
C ALA A 122 -8.10 1.42 -0.96
N SER A 123 -7.95 2.63 -0.43
CA SER A 123 -8.12 2.89 1.02
C SER A 123 -9.56 2.60 1.50
N LEU A 124 -10.57 2.86 0.67
CA LEU A 124 -11.96 2.52 1.00
C LEU A 124 -12.22 1.02 0.95
N MET A 125 -11.60 0.28 0.01
CA MET A 125 -11.66 -1.18 0.00
C MET A 125 -11.08 -1.77 1.29
N VAL A 126 -9.93 -1.27 1.75
CA VAL A 126 -9.35 -1.68 3.04
C VAL A 126 -10.28 -1.35 4.20
N SER A 127 -10.82 -0.13 4.22
CA SER A 127 -11.76 0.31 5.26
C SER A 127 -13.05 -0.52 5.32
N ALA A 128 -13.51 -1.01 4.17
CA ALA A 128 -14.69 -1.86 4.06
C ALA A 128 -14.41 -3.34 4.39
N GLY A 129 -13.15 -3.74 4.57
CA GLY A 129 -12.74 -5.13 4.78
C GLY A 129 -12.70 -5.97 3.48
N ASP A 130 -12.76 -5.33 2.31
CA ASP A 130 -12.70 -6.03 1.01
C ASP A 130 -11.25 -6.35 0.60
N ALA A 131 -10.29 -5.79 1.32
CA ALA A 131 -8.85 -6.09 1.23
C ALA A 131 -8.17 -5.94 2.59
N ASP A 132 -7.02 -6.59 2.76
CA ASP A 132 -6.27 -6.59 4.02
C ASP A 132 -5.32 -5.40 4.18
N GLY A 133 -4.93 -4.78 3.08
CA GLY A 133 -4.04 -3.63 3.08
C GLY A 133 -3.81 -3.05 1.69
N SER A 134 -3.12 -1.91 1.63
CA SER A 134 -2.71 -1.29 0.38
C SER A 134 -1.29 -0.75 0.44
N VAL A 135 -0.62 -0.74 -0.70
CA VAL A 135 0.71 -0.15 -0.90
C VAL A 135 0.62 0.87 -2.02
N ALA A 136 1.08 2.08 -1.74
CA ALA A 136 1.11 3.19 -2.67
C ALA A 136 2.31 4.12 -2.37
N GLY A 137 2.61 5.05 -3.26
CA GLY A 137 3.65 6.06 -3.06
C GLY A 137 4.87 5.87 -3.96
N ALA A 138 4.79 5.04 -4.98
CA ALA A 138 5.84 4.97 -6.01
C ALA A 138 5.90 6.26 -6.86
N SER A 139 4.72 6.79 -7.21
CA SER A 139 4.54 8.05 -7.94
C SER A 139 3.61 9.04 -7.23
N THR A 140 2.78 8.56 -6.30
CA THR A 140 1.91 9.39 -5.46
C THR A 140 2.70 9.96 -4.29
N THR A 141 2.47 11.23 -3.95
CA THR A 141 3.17 11.86 -2.83
C THR A 141 2.80 11.25 -1.48
N THR A 142 3.75 11.24 -0.53
CA THR A 142 3.48 10.78 0.86
C THR A 142 2.27 11.49 1.47
N ARG A 143 2.13 12.80 1.19
CA ARG A 143 1.00 13.60 1.66
C ARG A 143 -0.34 13.06 1.16
N ASP A 144 -0.42 12.70 -0.13
CA ASP A 144 -1.68 12.24 -0.73
C ASP A 144 -2.02 10.82 -0.28
N VAL A 145 -1.02 9.96 -0.11
CA VAL A 145 -1.20 8.61 0.47
C VAL A 145 -1.69 8.71 1.91
N ALA A 146 -1.03 9.51 2.75
CA ALA A 146 -1.42 9.72 4.14
C ALA A 146 -2.83 10.34 4.24
N LYS A 147 -3.15 11.31 3.36
CA LYS A 147 -4.49 11.90 3.29
C LYS A 147 -5.56 10.86 2.95
N ALA A 148 -5.31 9.98 1.98
CA ALA A 148 -6.24 8.91 1.63
C ALA A 148 -6.44 7.95 2.81
N ALA A 149 -5.36 7.52 3.47
CA ALA A 149 -5.43 6.66 4.65
C ALA A 149 -6.24 7.31 5.79
N ILE A 150 -5.93 8.55 6.16
CA ILE A 150 -6.62 9.26 7.25
C ILE A 150 -8.11 9.50 6.92
N TYR A 151 -8.43 9.82 5.66
CA TYR A 151 -9.80 10.16 5.27
C TYR A 151 -10.69 8.95 5.04
N CYS A 152 -10.12 7.84 4.59
CA CYS A 152 -10.87 6.64 4.22
C CYS A 152 -10.81 5.55 5.30
N ILE A 153 -9.68 5.39 6.00
CA ILE A 153 -9.52 4.40 7.05
C ILE A 153 -9.70 5.06 8.42
N GLY A 154 -8.91 6.09 8.68
CA GLY A 154 -8.80 6.78 9.98
C GLY A 154 -7.82 6.09 10.92
N PRO A 155 -7.45 6.75 12.03
CA PRO A 155 -6.64 6.14 13.07
C PRO A 155 -7.42 5.04 13.80
N ALA A 156 -6.72 4.13 14.47
CA ALA A 156 -7.32 3.15 15.35
C ALA A 156 -8.02 3.82 16.55
N GLU A 157 -8.90 3.09 17.21
CA GLU A 157 -9.59 3.60 18.40
C GLU A 157 -8.55 3.94 19.49
N ASN A 158 -8.70 5.12 20.09
CA ASN A 158 -7.81 5.71 21.09
C ASN A 158 -6.44 6.18 20.58
N ILE A 159 -6.14 6.06 19.27
CA ILE A 159 -4.94 6.62 18.64
C ILE A 159 -5.26 8.00 18.08
N LYS A 160 -4.48 9.00 18.43
CA LYS A 160 -4.66 10.39 17.98
C LYS A 160 -3.70 10.77 16.86
N THR A 161 -2.51 10.18 16.90
CA THR A 161 -1.42 10.53 16.01
C THR A 161 -1.15 9.42 15.00
N VAL A 162 -1.15 9.78 13.72
CA VAL A 162 -0.66 8.89 12.65
C VAL A 162 0.83 9.08 12.54
N SER A 163 1.59 8.04 12.81
CA SER A 163 3.05 8.03 12.74
C SER A 163 3.57 7.10 11.64
N SER A 164 4.85 7.20 11.36
CA SER A 164 5.54 6.30 10.45
C SER A 164 6.67 5.56 11.14
N SER A 165 6.94 4.34 10.70
CA SER A 165 8.08 3.57 11.18
C SER A 165 8.82 2.89 10.04
N SER A 166 10.14 2.76 10.20
CA SER A 166 11.00 2.03 9.28
C SER A 166 11.74 0.94 10.01
N VAL A 167 11.75 -0.26 9.43
CA VAL A 167 12.61 -1.36 9.89
C VAL A 167 13.92 -1.27 9.14
N VAL A 168 15.02 -1.07 9.88
CA VAL A 168 16.37 -1.01 9.32
C VAL A 168 17.11 -2.29 9.69
N ILE A 169 17.68 -2.96 8.70
CA ILE A 169 18.43 -4.20 8.87
C ILE A 169 19.88 -3.92 8.53
N LEU A 170 20.77 -4.10 9.51
CA LEU A 170 22.21 -3.94 9.35
C LEU A 170 22.89 -5.29 9.14
N GLY A 171 24.00 -5.27 8.39
CA GLY A 171 24.87 -6.44 8.26
C GLY A 171 25.59 -6.82 9.56
N ASP A 172 25.86 -5.82 10.42
CA ASP A 172 26.45 -6.05 11.76
C ASP A 172 25.40 -6.52 12.75
N LYS A 173 25.44 -7.81 13.04
CA LYS A 173 24.53 -8.50 13.97
C LYS A 173 24.82 -8.24 15.47
N THR A 174 25.91 -7.57 15.78
CA THR A 174 26.26 -7.24 17.17
C THR A 174 25.48 -6.04 17.71
N LEU A 175 24.88 -5.25 16.78
CA LEU A 175 24.11 -4.05 17.12
C LEU A 175 22.61 -4.38 17.23
N GLY A 176 21.93 -3.70 18.16
CA GLY A 176 20.48 -3.81 18.35
C GLY A 176 19.99 -5.23 18.56
N SER A 177 18.84 -5.58 17.98
CA SER A 177 18.32 -6.94 18.01
C SER A 177 18.82 -7.72 16.80
N SER A 178 20.03 -8.24 16.88
CA SER A 178 20.69 -8.97 15.78
C SER A 178 20.74 -8.14 14.47
N GLY A 179 21.11 -6.86 14.58
CA GLY A 179 21.19 -5.95 13.43
C GLY A 179 19.86 -5.31 13.05
N ILE A 180 18.77 -5.58 13.76
CA ILE A 180 17.44 -5.04 13.42
C ILE A 180 17.10 -3.89 14.34
N PHE A 181 16.64 -2.79 13.74
CA PHE A 181 16.18 -1.57 14.41
C PHE A 181 14.82 -1.13 13.86
N ILE A 182 14.05 -0.48 14.73
CA ILE A 182 12.83 0.24 14.33
C ILE A 182 13.07 1.73 14.59
N TYR A 183 12.88 2.54 13.57
CA TYR A 183 12.95 4.00 13.66
C TYR A 183 11.54 4.57 13.53
N ALA A 184 11.11 5.39 14.49
CA ALA A 184 9.85 6.11 14.51
C ALA A 184 10.03 7.48 15.22
N ASP A 185 9.37 8.56 14.79
CA ASP A 185 8.70 8.71 13.52
C ASP A 185 9.71 8.93 12.40
N ALA A 186 9.48 8.29 11.25
CA ALA A 186 10.43 8.35 10.13
C ALA A 186 10.08 9.40 9.06
N GLY A 187 8.88 10.03 9.10
CA GLY A 187 8.56 10.96 8.04
C GLY A 187 7.14 11.56 8.02
N ILE A 188 6.35 11.44 9.07
CA ILE A 188 5.00 12.03 9.16
C ILE A 188 4.97 13.17 10.17
N VAL A 189 5.49 12.94 11.39
CA VAL A 189 5.54 13.95 12.45
C VAL A 189 6.98 14.45 12.60
N PRO A 190 7.29 15.70 12.23
CA PRO A 190 8.68 16.19 12.21
C PRO A 190 9.35 16.29 13.58
N ASP A 191 8.56 16.56 14.63
CA ASP A 191 9.05 16.74 16.01
C ASP A 191 7.99 16.18 16.99
N PRO A 192 7.90 14.85 17.10
CA PRO A 192 6.89 14.21 17.91
C PRO A 192 7.16 14.37 19.41
N THR A 193 6.11 14.64 20.16
CA THR A 193 6.12 14.55 21.62
C THR A 193 6.20 13.09 22.09
N ALA A 194 6.49 12.89 23.37
CA ALA A 194 6.52 11.53 23.93
C ALA A 194 5.17 10.80 23.79
N ASP A 195 4.06 11.51 23.95
CA ASP A 195 2.71 10.94 23.79
C ASP A 195 2.42 10.56 22.33
N GLU A 196 2.84 11.39 21.37
CA GLU A 196 2.70 11.11 19.94
C GLU A 196 3.58 9.95 19.46
N LEU A 197 4.71 9.71 20.13
CA LEU A 197 5.56 8.53 19.88
C LEU A 197 4.99 7.25 20.50
N ALA A 198 4.19 7.39 21.57
CA ALA A 198 3.58 6.26 22.26
C ALA A 198 2.30 5.75 21.57
N ASP A 199 1.63 6.61 20.78
CA ASP A 199 0.48 6.26 19.97
C ASP A 199 0.86 5.26 18.87
#